data_881a5648233b9002d16fba15da7dea89
#
_entry.id   881a5648233b9002d16fba15da7dea89
#
_cell.length_a   1.000
_cell.length_b   1.000
_cell.length_c   1.000
_cell.angle_alpha   90.00
_cell.angle_beta   90.00
_cell.angle_gamma   90.00
#
_symmetry.space_group_name_H-M   'P 1'
#
loop_
_entity.id
_entity.type
_entity.pdbx_description
1 polymer ?
#
loop_
_entity_poly.entity_id
_entity_poly.type
_entity_poly.pdbx_seq_one_letter_code
_entity_poly.pdbx_strand_id
1 'polypeptide(L)'
;MTVSVKDIKGASDAMLAKFKELTIGDSDKLLAAAASPAQRKELAAACGCTPSDILSLANRADLARISGVAGVYSDLLEQAGVDTVKELATRRPDNLLAKLTATNDAAKLTQRPPTAAMVEDWVTQAKGLTPILTY
;
A
#
# COMPACT_ATOMS: atom_id res chain seq x y z
N MET A 1 -8.99 0.51 -6.97
CA MET A 1 -9.02 2.00 -6.97
C MET A 1 -7.63 2.53 -7.28
N THR A 2 -7.52 3.67 -7.93
CA THR A 2 -6.23 4.27 -8.30
C THR A 2 -6.09 5.60 -7.59
N VAL A 3 -4.92 5.85 -7.00
CA VAL A 3 -4.63 7.12 -6.33
C VAL A 3 -3.41 7.79 -6.98
N SER A 4 -3.33 9.13 -6.88
CA SER A 4 -2.18 9.87 -7.36
C SER A 4 -0.92 9.49 -6.56
N VAL A 5 0.25 9.43 -7.20
CA VAL A 5 1.51 9.13 -6.49
C VAL A 5 1.81 10.14 -5.38
N LYS A 6 1.37 11.38 -5.51
CA LYS A 6 1.55 12.40 -4.46
C LYS A 6 0.76 12.09 -3.19
N ASP A 7 -0.27 11.25 -3.29
CA ASP A 7 -1.11 10.83 -2.16
C ASP A 7 -0.60 9.53 -1.51
N ILE A 8 0.45 8.94 -2.06
CA ILE A 8 1.10 7.76 -1.47
C ILE A 8 2.09 8.25 -0.42
N LYS A 9 1.85 7.88 0.82
CA LYS A 9 2.69 8.28 1.95
C LYS A 9 4.11 7.73 1.81
N GLY A 10 5.09 8.56 2.08
CA GLY A 10 6.50 8.18 2.02
C GLY A 10 7.23 8.64 0.76
N ALA A 11 6.50 9.15 -0.25
CA ALA A 11 7.12 9.71 -1.43
C ALA A 11 7.67 11.10 -1.14
N SER A 12 9.00 11.28 -1.29
CA SER A 12 9.65 12.58 -1.15
C SER A 12 9.41 13.45 -2.38
N ASP A 13 9.67 14.75 -2.25
CA ASP A 13 9.57 15.68 -3.38
C ASP A 13 10.51 15.27 -4.53
N ALA A 14 11.73 14.81 -4.21
CA ALA A 14 12.67 14.33 -5.21
C ALA A 14 12.15 13.09 -5.95
N MET A 15 11.54 12.15 -5.23
CA MET A 15 10.90 10.96 -5.82
C MET A 15 9.74 11.36 -6.72
N LEU A 16 8.89 12.27 -6.26
CA LEU A 16 7.73 12.74 -7.04
C LEU A 16 8.15 13.46 -8.32
N ALA A 17 9.22 14.28 -8.26
CA ALA A 17 9.76 14.94 -9.43
C ALA A 17 10.25 13.92 -10.46
N LYS A 18 10.93 12.87 -10.01
CA LYS A 18 11.42 11.81 -10.89
C LYS A 18 10.28 10.99 -11.47
N PHE A 19 9.28 10.67 -10.67
CA PHE A 19 8.09 9.97 -11.15
C PHE A 19 7.39 10.76 -12.27
N LYS A 20 7.30 12.08 -12.13
CA LYS A 20 6.75 12.95 -13.16
C LYS A 20 7.54 12.84 -14.46
N GLU A 21 8.88 12.87 -14.41
CA GLU A 21 9.73 12.68 -15.58
C GLU A 21 9.51 11.33 -16.25
N LEU A 22 9.28 10.28 -15.46
CA LEU A 22 9.07 8.91 -15.94
C LEU A 22 7.61 8.62 -16.27
N THR A 23 6.73 9.61 -16.20
CA THR A 23 5.28 9.49 -16.42
C THR A 23 4.58 8.51 -15.47
N ILE A 24 5.10 8.36 -14.26
CA ILE A 24 4.50 7.56 -13.19
C ILE A 24 3.61 8.51 -12.37
N GLY A 25 2.35 8.64 -12.76
CA GLY A 25 1.44 9.63 -12.18
C GLY A 25 0.49 9.08 -11.13
N ASP A 26 0.33 7.76 -11.06
CA ASP A 26 -0.64 7.12 -10.17
C ASP A 26 -0.13 5.78 -9.62
N SER A 27 -0.90 5.22 -8.68
CA SER A 27 -0.55 3.98 -8.00
C SER A 27 -0.45 2.78 -8.93
N ASP A 28 -1.29 2.71 -9.97
CA ASP A 28 -1.24 1.60 -10.94
C ASP A 28 0.05 1.64 -11.76
N LYS A 29 0.45 2.82 -12.19
CA LYS A 29 1.71 3.01 -12.94
C LYS A 29 2.93 2.74 -12.06
N LEU A 30 2.87 3.15 -10.79
CA LEU A 30 3.93 2.85 -9.84
C LEU A 30 4.06 1.34 -9.62
N LEU A 31 2.97 0.62 -9.45
CA LEU A 31 2.97 -0.84 -9.32
C LEU A 31 3.61 -1.50 -10.53
N ALA A 32 3.25 -1.09 -11.73
CA ALA A 32 3.81 -1.63 -12.96
C ALA A 32 5.32 -1.38 -13.07
N ALA A 33 5.78 -0.20 -12.63
CA ALA A 33 7.19 0.19 -12.67
C ALA A 33 8.03 -0.43 -11.55
N ALA A 34 7.40 -0.99 -10.51
CA ALA A 34 8.06 -1.51 -9.32
C ALA A 34 7.68 -2.96 -8.99
N ALA A 35 7.15 -3.69 -9.95
CA ALA A 35 6.57 -5.01 -9.73
C ALA A 35 7.61 -6.07 -9.34
N SER A 36 8.82 -6.01 -9.87
CA SER A 36 9.88 -6.99 -9.60
C SER A 36 11.06 -6.37 -8.85
N PRO A 37 11.91 -7.18 -8.20
CA PRO A 37 13.14 -6.68 -7.57
C PRO A 37 14.05 -5.91 -8.53
N ALA A 38 14.20 -6.38 -9.77
CA ALA A 38 15.02 -5.72 -10.78
C ALA A 38 14.47 -4.33 -11.13
N GLN A 39 13.16 -4.23 -11.33
CA GLN A 39 12.51 -2.95 -11.62
C GLN A 39 12.66 -1.96 -10.44
N ARG A 40 12.51 -2.44 -9.22
CA ARG A 40 12.69 -1.59 -8.03
C ARG A 40 14.11 -1.07 -7.90
N LYS A 41 15.10 -1.91 -8.23
CA LYS A 41 16.51 -1.50 -8.23
C LYS A 41 16.76 -0.39 -9.25
N GLU A 42 16.25 -0.53 -10.46
CA GLU A 42 16.38 0.47 -11.52
C GLU A 42 15.70 1.80 -11.13
N LEU A 43 14.49 1.70 -10.62
CA LEU A 43 13.71 2.88 -10.21
C LEU A 43 14.38 3.60 -9.03
N ALA A 44 14.91 2.86 -8.07
CA ALA A 44 15.64 3.41 -6.93
C ALA A 44 16.89 4.17 -7.39
N ALA A 45 17.64 3.62 -8.33
CA ALA A 45 18.82 4.28 -8.89
C ALA A 45 18.42 5.60 -9.59
N ALA A 46 17.31 5.59 -10.33
CA ALA A 46 16.81 6.81 -10.98
C ALA A 46 16.35 7.88 -9.99
N CYS A 47 15.79 7.48 -8.85
CA CYS A 47 15.28 8.39 -7.83
C CYS A 47 16.32 8.80 -6.77
N GLY A 48 17.51 8.19 -6.79
CA GLY A 48 18.52 8.46 -5.78
C GLY A 48 18.17 7.91 -4.40
N CYS A 49 17.42 6.81 -4.34
CA CYS A 49 17.00 6.18 -3.08
C CYS A 49 17.31 4.66 -3.10
N THR A 50 16.87 3.93 -2.09
CA THR A 50 17.10 2.49 -2.00
C THR A 50 15.95 1.69 -2.63
N PRO A 51 16.20 0.43 -3.08
CA PRO A 51 15.12 -0.45 -3.50
C PRO A 51 14.07 -0.68 -2.40
N SER A 52 14.48 -0.68 -1.13
CA SER A 52 13.57 -0.78 0.01
C SER A 52 12.61 0.41 0.10
N ASP A 53 13.09 1.61 -0.20
CA ASP A 53 12.23 2.81 -0.24
C ASP A 53 11.17 2.67 -1.33
N ILE A 54 11.56 2.17 -2.49
CA ILE A 54 10.61 1.93 -3.60
C ILE A 54 9.62 0.82 -3.24
N LEU A 55 10.08 -0.25 -2.59
CA LEU A 55 9.19 -1.34 -2.16
C LEU A 55 8.13 -0.85 -1.18
N SER A 56 8.48 0.02 -0.25
CA SER A 56 7.53 0.61 0.69
C SER A 56 6.42 1.38 -0.04
N LEU A 57 6.78 2.16 -1.05
CA LEU A 57 5.80 2.87 -1.88
C LEU A 57 4.95 1.90 -2.72
N ALA A 58 5.57 0.87 -3.28
CA ALA A 58 4.89 -0.14 -4.08
C ALA A 58 3.88 -0.93 -3.23
N ASN A 59 4.23 -1.26 -1.98
CA ASN A 59 3.31 -1.92 -1.05
C ASN A 59 2.07 -1.06 -0.79
N ARG A 60 2.25 0.24 -0.61
CA ARG A 60 1.12 1.16 -0.42
C ARG A 60 0.29 1.29 -1.68
N ALA A 61 0.93 1.35 -2.84
CA ALA A 61 0.23 1.35 -4.12
C ALA A 61 -0.57 0.06 -4.33
N ASP A 62 -0.04 -1.06 -3.86
CA ASP A 62 -0.73 -2.35 -3.92
C ASP A 62 -1.99 -2.35 -3.05
N LEU A 63 -1.88 -1.90 -1.80
CA LEU A 63 -3.05 -1.77 -0.91
C LEU A 63 -4.09 -0.79 -1.46
N ALA A 64 -3.68 0.24 -2.17
CA ALA A 64 -4.60 1.21 -2.79
C ALA A 64 -5.50 0.60 -3.87
N ARG A 65 -5.22 -0.61 -4.34
CA ARG A 65 -6.10 -1.37 -5.24
C ARG A 65 -7.41 -1.77 -4.56
N ILE A 66 -7.43 -1.81 -3.24
CA ILE A 66 -8.62 -2.11 -2.44
C ILE A 66 -9.43 -0.84 -2.27
N SER A 67 -10.68 -0.82 -2.73
CA SER A 67 -11.58 0.31 -2.51
C SER A 67 -11.80 0.53 -1.03
N GLY A 68 -11.61 1.75 -0.57
CA GLY A 68 -11.74 2.13 0.84
C GLY A 68 -10.44 2.04 1.64
N VAL A 69 -9.37 1.50 1.07
CA VAL A 69 -8.06 1.41 1.72
C VAL A 69 -7.09 2.40 1.07
N ALA A 70 -7.10 3.62 1.54
CA ALA A 70 -6.14 4.64 1.15
C ALA A 70 -5.87 5.50 2.39
N GLY A 71 -4.79 6.27 2.36
CA GLY A 71 -4.46 7.17 3.47
C GLY A 71 -4.30 6.42 4.80
N VAL A 72 -5.03 6.84 5.81
CA VAL A 72 -4.87 6.34 7.18
C VAL A 72 -5.16 4.84 7.35
N TYR A 73 -6.08 4.28 6.58
CA TYR A 73 -6.36 2.85 6.68
C TYR A 73 -5.22 2.00 6.11
N SER A 74 -4.54 2.50 5.09
CA SER A 74 -3.30 1.88 4.59
C SER A 74 -2.20 1.89 5.66
N ASP A 75 -2.04 3.00 6.37
CA ASP A 75 -1.11 3.10 7.50
C ASP A 75 -1.46 2.12 8.61
N LEU A 76 -2.74 2.01 8.93
CA LEU A 76 -3.23 1.14 9.99
C LEU A 76 -2.98 -0.33 9.66
N LEU A 77 -3.28 -0.74 8.42
CA LEU A 77 -3.00 -2.09 7.95
C LEU A 77 -1.51 -2.42 8.00
N GLU A 78 -0.67 -1.50 7.54
CA GLU A 78 0.77 -1.68 7.55
C GLU A 78 1.31 -1.87 8.97
N GLN A 79 0.87 -1.06 9.93
CA GLN A 79 1.28 -1.20 11.32
C GLN A 79 0.75 -2.48 11.97
N ALA A 80 -0.36 -3.01 11.49
CA ALA A 80 -0.90 -4.29 11.92
C ALA A 80 -0.24 -5.49 11.24
N GLY A 81 0.74 -5.26 10.37
CA GLY A 81 1.49 -6.32 9.70
C GLY A 81 0.94 -6.72 8.32
N VAL A 82 0.03 -5.92 7.76
CA VAL A 82 -0.56 -6.18 6.44
C VAL A 82 -0.14 -5.07 5.48
N ASP A 83 0.80 -5.35 4.61
CA ASP A 83 1.38 -4.36 3.70
C ASP A 83 1.08 -4.60 2.21
N THR A 84 0.49 -5.75 1.86
CA THR A 84 0.16 -6.09 0.46
C THR A 84 -1.23 -6.70 0.35
N VAL A 85 -1.78 -6.68 -0.87
CA VAL A 85 -3.03 -7.35 -1.21
C VAL A 85 -2.93 -8.86 -0.94
N LYS A 86 -1.79 -9.47 -1.29
CA LYS A 86 -1.55 -10.90 -1.06
C LYS A 86 -1.64 -11.26 0.42
N GLU A 87 -1.03 -10.44 1.28
CA GLU A 87 -1.08 -10.65 2.73
C GLU A 87 -2.50 -10.44 3.26
N LEU A 88 -3.19 -9.40 2.80
CA LEU A 88 -4.56 -9.12 3.20
C LEU A 88 -5.49 -10.29 2.86
N ALA A 89 -5.31 -10.92 1.72
CA ALA A 89 -6.12 -12.06 1.27
C ALA A 89 -5.98 -13.29 2.18
N THR A 90 -4.88 -13.40 2.94
CA THR A 90 -4.65 -14.52 3.86
C THR A 90 -5.26 -14.31 5.23
N ARG A 91 -5.72 -13.10 5.56
CA ARG A 91 -6.18 -12.76 6.91
C ARG A 91 -7.63 -13.16 7.14
N ARG A 92 -7.91 -13.56 8.38
CA ARG A 92 -9.28 -13.77 8.84
C ARG A 92 -9.85 -12.41 9.25
N PRO A 93 -11.03 -12.02 8.72
CA PRO A 93 -11.60 -10.71 9.02
C PRO A 93 -11.79 -10.42 10.51
N ASP A 94 -12.23 -11.40 11.30
CA ASP A 94 -12.43 -11.23 12.73
C ASP A 94 -11.13 -10.96 13.48
N ASN A 95 -10.09 -11.75 13.19
CA ASN A 95 -8.76 -11.59 13.80
C ASN A 95 -8.09 -10.29 13.33
N LEU A 96 -8.25 -9.94 12.06
CA LEU A 96 -7.72 -8.70 11.51
C LEU A 96 -8.38 -7.48 12.14
N LEU A 97 -9.70 -7.50 12.31
CA LEU A 97 -10.42 -6.41 12.98
C LEU A 97 -9.90 -6.19 14.41
N ALA A 98 -9.72 -7.27 15.17
CA ALA A 98 -9.17 -7.18 16.54
C ALA A 98 -7.76 -6.57 16.53
N LYS A 99 -6.91 -6.98 15.59
CA LYS A 99 -5.55 -6.46 15.44
C LYS A 99 -5.55 -4.98 15.06
N LEU A 100 -6.41 -4.58 14.12
CA LEU A 100 -6.55 -3.18 13.70
C LEU A 100 -7.06 -2.30 14.83
N THR A 101 -8.02 -2.77 15.60
CA THR A 101 -8.55 -2.06 16.75
C THR A 101 -7.45 -1.85 17.80
N ALA A 102 -6.70 -2.89 18.14
CA ALA A 102 -5.59 -2.80 19.10
C ALA A 102 -4.49 -1.87 18.59
N THR A 103 -4.16 -1.95 17.30
CA THR A 103 -3.15 -1.09 16.67
C THR A 103 -3.58 0.37 16.71
N ASN A 104 -4.84 0.66 16.40
CA ASN A 104 -5.35 2.03 16.45
C ASN A 104 -5.43 2.56 17.88
N ASP A 105 -5.78 1.73 18.85
CA ASP A 105 -5.80 2.13 20.26
C ASP A 105 -4.41 2.57 20.74
N ALA A 106 -3.36 1.91 20.28
CA ALA A 106 -1.99 2.22 20.64
C ALA A 106 -1.43 3.42 19.83
N ALA A 107 -1.65 3.44 18.54
CA ALA A 107 -1.06 4.43 17.62
C ALA A 107 -1.94 5.65 17.37
N LYS A 108 -3.24 5.56 17.63
CA LYS A 108 -4.22 6.65 17.49
C LYS A 108 -4.17 7.31 16.11
N LEU A 109 -4.14 6.48 15.06
CA LEU A 109 -4.03 6.95 13.68
C LEU A 109 -5.34 7.57 13.17
N THR A 110 -6.49 7.10 13.65
CA THR A 110 -7.79 7.59 13.22
C THR A 110 -8.79 7.60 14.37
N GLN A 111 -9.72 8.54 14.31
CA GLN A 111 -10.88 8.57 15.23
C GLN A 111 -12.02 7.67 14.73
N ARG A 112 -11.89 7.16 13.50
CA ARG A 112 -12.89 6.29 12.87
C ARG A 112 -12.24 4.95 12.52
N PRO A 113 -12.07 4.06 13.54
CA PRO A 113 -11.50 2.73 13.25
C PRO A 113 -12.41 1.97 12.28
N PRO A 114 -11.84 1.06 11.47
CA PRO A 114 -12.63 0.31 10.52
C PRO A 114 -13.66 -0.59 11.22
N THR A 115 -14.80 -0.77 10.57
CA THR A 115 -15.86 -1.65 11.05
C THR A 115 -15.63 -3.08 10.59
N ALA A 116 -16.33 -4.04 11.20
CA ALA A 116 -16.28 -5.45 10.78
C ALA A 116 -16.68 -5.59 9.30
N ALA A 117 -17.72 -4.90 8.86
CA ALA A 117 -18.17 -4.94 7.47
C ALA A 117 -17.09 -4.42 6.50
N MET A 118 -16.38 -3.35 6.88
CA MET A 118 -15.29 -2.80 6.08
C MET A 118 -14.15 -3.81 5.94
N VAL A 119 -13.72 -4.42 7.04
CA VAL A 119 -12.62 -5.38 7.03
C VAL A 119 -12.98 -6.63 6.22
N GLU A 120 -14.19 -7.14 6.35
CA GLU A 120 -14.68 -8.27 5.54
C GLU A 120 -14.65 -7.94 4.05
N ASP A 121 -15.09 -6.74 3.69
CA ASP A 121 -15.07 -6.27 2.30
C ASP A 121 -13.64 -6.19 1.75
N TRP A 122 -12.72 -5.64 2.53
CA TRP A 122 -11.32 -5.52 2.12
C TRP A 122 -10.70 -6.91 1.84
N VAL A 123 -10.91 -7.87 2.74
CA VAL A 123 -10.38 -9.23 2.57
C VAL A 123 -11.02 -9.90 1.35
N THR A 124 -12.31 -9.71 1.15
CA THR A 124 -13.03 -10.25 -0.02
C THR A 124 -12.47 -9.67 -1.31
N GLN A 125 -12.26 -8.36 -1.38
CA GLN A 125 -11.65 -7.71 -2.55
C GLN A 125 -10.25 -8.27 -2.82
N ALA A 126 -9.44 -8.41 -1.76
CA ALA A 126 -8.06 -8.91 -1.87
C ALA A 126 -8.02 -10.32 -2.47
N LYS A 127 -8.94 -11.19 -2.09
CA LYS A 127 -9.02 -12.55 -2.62
C LYS A 127 -9.35 -12.59 -4.12
N GLY A 128 -10.02 -11.56 -4.63
CA GLY A 128 -10.38 -11.45 -6.04
C GLY A 128 -9.31 -10.77 -6.90
N LEU A 129 -8.25 -10.24 -6.31
CA LEU A 129 -7.20 -9.51 -7.03
C LEU A 129 -5.98 -10.41 -7.31
N THR A 130 -5.42 -10.28 -8.51
CA THR A 130 -4.19 -10.98 -8.88
C THR A 130 -2.99 -10.27 -8.25
N PRO A 131 -2.06 -11.01 -7.60
CA PRO A 131 -0.82 -10.41 -7.11
C PRO A 131 0.00 -9.81 -8.26
N ILE A 132 0.56 -8.61 -8.02
CA ILE A 132 1.41 -7.90 -8.98
C ILE A 132 2.85 -7.89 -8.52
N LEU A 133 3.09 -7.63 -7.23
CA LEU A 133 4.43 -7.53 -6.68
C LEU A 133 5.08 -8.91 -6.52
N THR A 134 6.35 -9.02 -6.89
CA THR A 134 7.21 -10.19 -6.62
C THR A 134 8.39 -9.74 -5.77
N TYR A 135 9.02 -10.70 -5.07
CA TYR A 135 10.05 -10.38 -4.06
C TYR A 135 11.37 -11.11 -4.30
#